data_7d379559c01b965bef0fe5dd1199591f
#
_entry.id   7d379559c01b965bef0fe5dd1199591f
#
_cell.length_a   1.000
_cell.length_b   1.000
_cell.length_c   1.000
_cell.angle_alpha   90.00
_cell.angle_beta   90.00
_cell.angle_gamma   90.00
#
_symmetry.space_group_name_H-M   'P 1'
#
loop_
_entity.id
_entity.type
_entity.pdbx_description
1 polymer ?
#
loop_
_entity_poly.entity_id
_entity_poly.type
_entity_poly.pdbx_seq_one_letter_code
_entity_poly.pdbx_strand_id
1 'polypeptide(L)'
;MINIFRQFDIFHRDKKNISIGFVGYPNVGKSSVINCLKEKKVCRAAPVPGETKVWQYITLTKRIYLIDCPGTVHSTEGKDDIDSVLKGCVRAEKIDDPTYYIEHILSKSNIFFIKKLISQKERKSLQTIWC
;
A
#
# COMPACT_ATOMS: atom_id res chain seq x y z
N MET A 1 -8.83 -14.87 4.74
CA MET A 1 -7.42 -14.76 5.14
C MET A 1 -7.16 -15.40 6.50
N ILE A 2 -7.84 -15.05 7.59
CA ILE A 2 -7.63 -15.66 8.93
C ILE A 2 -7.77 -17.19 8.91
N ASN A 3 -8.73 -17.74 8.18
CA ASN A 3 -8.92 -19.18 8.06
C ASN A 3 -7.72 -19.89 7.42
N ILE A 4 -7.07 -19.25 6.45
CA ILE A 4 -5.84 -19.77 5.82
C ILE A 4 -4.71 -19.85 6.86
N PHE A 5 -4.55 -18.83 7.68
CA PHE A 5 -3.54 -18.81 8.74
C PHE A 5 -3.80 -19.89 9.80
N ARG A 6 -5.08 -20.14 10.14
CA ARG A 6 -5.46 -21.22 11.06
C ARG A 6 -5.19 -22.60 10.46
N GLN A 7 -5.49 -22.80 9.19
CA GLN A 7 -5.16 -24.05 8.50
C GLN A 7 -3.66 -24.29 8.48
N PHE A 8 -2.88 -23.26 8.14
CA PHE A 8 -1.42 -23.35 8.14
C PHE A 8 -0.87 -23.69 9.55
N ASP A 9 -1.45 -23.14 10.60
CA ASP A 9 -1.11 -23.48 12.00
C ASP A 9 -1.43 -24.94 12.36
N ILE A 10 -2.52 -25.47 11.84
CA ILE A 10 -2.90 -26.88 12.05
C ILE A 10 -1.90 -27.83 11.37
N PHE A 11 -1.47 -27.51 10.15
CA PHE A 11 -0.49 -28.33 9.41
C PHE A 11 0.94 -28.28 9.98
N HIS A 12 1.27 -27.23 10.72
CA HIS A 12 2.63 -27.02 11.28
C HIS A 12 2.59 -27.02 12.83
N ARG A 13 1.94 -28.00 13.42
CA ARG A 13 1.85 -28.18 14.88
C ARG A 13 3.18 -28.49 15.56
N ASP A 14 4.13 -28.98 14.78
CA ASP A 14 5.54 -29.21 15.17
C ASP A 14 6.25 -27.90 15.56
N LYS A 15 5.84 -26.76 14.98
CA LYS A 15 6.39 -25.45 15.27
C LYS A 15 5.71 -24.81 16.48
N LYS A 16 6.51 -24.23 17.36
CA LYS A 16 5.99 -23.52 18.57
C LYS A 16 5.19 -22.29 18.18
N ASN A 17 5.68 -21.51 17.23
CA ASN A 17 5.08 -20.26 16.75
C ASN A 17 5.19 -20.14 15.25
N ILE A 18 4.24 -19.45 14.63
CA ILE A 18 4.22 -19.13 13.20
C ILE A 18 4.27 -17.62 13.05
N SER A 19 5.18 -17.14 12.21
CA SER A 19 5.32 -15.73 11.87
C SER A 19 4.96 -15.51 10.41
N ILE A 20 4.07 -14.55 10.14
CA ILE A 20 3.56 -14.22 8.81
C ILE A 20 3.94 -12.78 8.49
N GLY A 21 4.82 -12.59 7.51
CA GLY A 21 5.28 -11.28 7.07
C GLY A 21 4.52 -10.77 5.85
N PHE A 22 4.29 -9.45 5.80
CA PHE A 22 3.72 -8.76 4.66
C PHE A 22 4.82 -8.00 3.91
N VAL A 23 5.13 -8.41 2.70
CA VAL A 23 6.18 -7.81 1.86
C VAL A 23 5.54 -7.06 0.69
N GLY A 24 6.13 -5.96 0.29
CA GLY A 24 5.69 -5.17 -0.87
C GLY A 24 6.17 -3.72 -0.82
N TYR A 25 5.82 -2.97 -1.84
CA TYR A 25 6.19 -1.56 -1.98
C TYR A 25 5.70 -0.70 -0.80
N PRO A 26 6.32 0.48 -0.58
CA PRO A 26 5.78 1.47 0.35
C PRO A 26 4.34 1.85 -0.01
N ASN A 27 3.54 2.21 0.98
CA ASN A 27 2.18 2.74 0.82
C ASN A 27 1.15 1.83 0.10
N VAL A 28 1.43 0.53 -0.09
CA VAL A 28 0.47 -0.43 -0.69
C VAL A 28 -0.56 -0.99 0.30
N GLY A 29 -0.51 -0.57 1.55
CA GLY A 29 -1.51 -0.94 2.57
C GLY A 29 -1.15 -2.12 3.47
N LYS A 30 0.12 -2.56 3.57
CA LYS A 30 0.55 -3.67 4.44
C LYS A 30 0.09 -3.51 5.89
N SER A 31 0.40 -2.38 6.51
CA SER A 31 -0.02 -2.05 7.89
C SER A 31 -1.55 -1.95 8.01
N SER A 32 -2.25 -1.50 6.97
CA SER A 32 -3.71 -1.44 6.96
C SER A 32 -4.35 -2.82 6.97
N VAL A 33 -3.78 -3.77 6.22
CA VAL A 33 -4.23 -5.18 6.25
C VAL A 33 -4.03 -5.79 7.63
N ILE A 34 -2.90 -5.54 8.28
CA ILE A 34 -2.63 -6.02 9.65
C ILE A 34 -3.64 -5.44 10.63
N ASN A 35 -3.92 -4.14 10.56
CA ASN A 35 -4.92 -3.49 11.40
C ASN A 35 -6.32 -4.09 11.19
N CYS A 36 -6.69 -4.38 9.94
CA CYS A 36 -7.95 -5.03 9.60
C CYS A 36 -8.03 -6.46 10.17
N LEU A 37 -6.98 -7.26 10.04
CA LEU A 37 -6.92 -8.62 10.60
C LEU A 37 -6.99 -8.64 12.12
N LYS A 38 -6.45 -7.61 12.76
CA LYS A 38 -6.44 -7.46 14.22
C LYS A 38 -7.71 -6.79 14.76
N GLU A 39 -8.53 -6.19 13.89
CA GLU A 39 -9.71 -5.39 14.24
C GLU A 39 -9.37 -4.23 15.21
N LYS A 40 -8.11 -3.83 15.21
CA LYS A 40 -7.57 -2.75 16.04
C LYS A 40 -6.46 -2.01 15.31
N LYS A 41 -6.32 -0.72 15.58
CA LYS A 41 -5.24 0.11 15.04
C LYS A 41 -3.95 -0.13 15.83
N VAL A 42 -3.22 -1.20 15.50
CA VAL A 42 -1.96 -1.61 16.16
C VAL A 42 -0.72 -1.13 15.42
N CYS A 43 -0.84 -0.96 14.08
CA CYS A 43 0.21 -0.39 13.24
C CYS A 43 -0.17 1.03 12.82
N ARG A 44 0.82 1.91 12.80
CA ARG A 44 0.64 3.25 12.27
C ARG A 44 0.57 3.17 10.75
N ALA A 45 -0.56 3.54 10.18
CA ALA A 45 -0.78 3.58 8.75
C ALA A 45 -1.15 5.00 8.32
N ALA A 46 -0.41 5.54 7.36
CA ALA A 46 -0.67 6.84 6.78
C ALA A 46 -0.53 6.76 5.25
N PRO A 47 -1.19 7.63 4.49
CA PRO A 47 -1.10 7.66 3.02
C PRO A 47 0.22 8.28 2.53
N VAL A 48 1.30 8.06 3.27
CA VAL A 48 2.63 8.62 2.99
C VAL A 48 3.65 7.49 2.96
N PRO A 49 4.52 7.40 1.91
CA PRO A 49 5.56 6.39 1.84
C PRO A 49 6.58 6.55 2.97
N GLY A 50 7.09 5.41 3.48
CA GLY A 50 8.10 5.39 4.54
C GLY A 50 7.55 5.66 5.94
N GLU A 51 6.24 5.46 6.19
CA GLU A 51 5.66 5.58 7.53
C GLU A 51 6.14 4.46 8.46
N THR A 52 6.16 3.21 7.99
CA THR A 52 6.73 2.08 8.74
C THR A 52 8.25 2.10 8.59
N LYS A 53 8.96 2.42 9.67
CA LYS A 53 10.43 2.53 9.68
C LYS A 53 11.13 1.30 10.25
N VAL A 54 10.46 0.59 11.14
CA VAL A 54 11.01 -0.56 11.89
C VAL A 54 10.08 -1.75 11.76
N TRP A 55 10.64 -2.93 11.90
CA TRP A 55 9.89 -4.17 11.93
C TRP A 55 9.08 -4.26 13.23
N GLN A 56 7.81 -4.62 13.11
CA GLN A 56 6.92 -4.77 14.26
C GLN A 56 6.32 -6.17 14.29
N TYR A 57 6.40 -6.83 15.47
CA TYR A 57 5.74 -8.11 15.70
C TYR A 57 4.41 -7.89 16.40
N ILE A 58 3.34 -8.33 15.75
CA ILE A 58 1.96 -8.18 16.23
C ILE A 58 1.36 -9.57 16.48
N THR A 59 0.99 -9.87 17.71
CA THR A 59 0.34 -11.14 18.06
C THR A 59 -1.07 -11.18 17.49
N LEU A 60 -1.36 -12.09 16.57
CA LEU A 60 -2.71 -12.33 16.06
C LEU A 60 -3.47 -13.33 16.95
N THR A 61 -2.85 -14.48 17.21
CA THR A 61 -3.33 -15.52 18.13
C THR A 61 -2.19 -15.97 19.06
N LYS A 62 -2.44 -16.93 19.95
CA LYS A 62 -1.41 -17.46 20.86
C LYS A 62 -0.17 -18.01 20.14
N ARG A 63 -0.30 -18.46 18.88
CA ARG A 63 0.75 -19.10 18.09
C ARG A 63 1.08 -18.36 16.80
N ILE A 64 0.23 -17.44 16.35
CA ILE A 64 0.40 -16.71 15.07
C ILE A 64 0.77 -15.28 15.33
N TYR A 65 1.89 -14.88 14.76
CA TYR A 65 2.42 -13.51 14.80
C TYR A 65 2.39 -12.92 13.40
N LEU A 66 1.98 -11.67 13.29
CA LEU A 66 2.07 -10.87 12.06
C LEU A 66 3.31 -9.98 12.16
N ILE A 67 4.01 -9.84 11.04
CA ILE A 67 5.18 -8.97 10.95
C ILE A 67 4.85 -7.84 9.98
N ASP A 68 4.80 -6.62 10.51
CA ASP A 68 4.77 -5.41 9.68
C ASP A 68 6.21 -4.99 9.39
N CYS A 69 6.54 -4.82 8.12
CA CYS A 69 7.87 -4.40 7.71
C CYS A 69 7.81 -3.15 6.81
N PRO A 70 8.89 -2.35 6.79
CA PRO A 70 9.03 -1.27 5.83
C PRO A 70 8.84 -1.75 4.40
N GLY A 71 8.29 -0.89 3.55
CA GLY A 71 8.19 -1.19 2.13
C GLY A 71 9.58 -1.28 1.49
N THR A 72 9.78 -2.30 0.65
CA THR A 72 11.02 -2.47 -0.12
C THR A 72 10.84 -1.90 -1.51
N VAL A 73 11.81 -1.11 -1.96
CA VAL A 73 11.93 -0.63 -3.33
C VAL A 73 13.17 -1.30 -3.91
N HIS A 74 13.00 -2.07 -4.98
CA HIS A 74 14.13 -2.58 -5.74
C HIS A 74 14.55 -1.48 -6.71
N SER A 75 15.69 -0.87 -6.49
CA SER A 75 16.33 0.02 -7.46
C SER A 75 16.97 -0.85 -8.55
N THR A 76 16.42 -0.78 -9.74
CA THR A 76 17.06 -1.27 -10.96
C THR A 76 17.78 -0.08 -11.57
N GLU A 77 19.08 -0.16 -11.73
CA GLU A 77 19.91 0.96 -12.16
C GLU A 77 19.42 1.56 -13.49
N GLY A 78 19.06 2.84 -13.48
CA GLY A 78 18.93 3.69 -14.66
C GLY A 78 17.55 3.91 -15.30
N LYS A 79 16.45 3.26 -14.85
CA LYS A 79 15.08 3.52 -15.36
C LYS A 79 14.07 3.92 -14.28
N ASP A 80 14.50 4.16 -13.08
CA ASP A 80 13.71 3.92 -11.88
C ASP A 80 13.02 5.13 -11.27
N ASP A 81 13.36 6.36 -11.65
CA ASP A 81 12.72 7.53 -11.05
C ASP A 81 11.22 7.60 -11.41
N ILE A 82 10.88 7.42 -12.67
CA ILE A 82 9.48 7.52 -13.14
C ILE A 82 8.64 6.39 -12.56
N ASP A 83 9.11 5.14 -12.65
CA ASP A 83 8.37 3.99 -12.14
C ASP A 83 8.24 4.02 -10.61
N SER A 84 9.25 4.50 -9.90
CA SER A 84 9.22 4.66 -8.45
C SER A 84 8.23 5.74 -8.02
N VAL A 85 8.16 6.85 -8.74
CA VAL A 85 7.17 7.91 -8.50
C VAL A 85 5.76 7.41 -8.79
N LEU A 86 5.54 6.74 -9.93
CA LEU A 86 4.22 6.22 -10.31
C LEU A 86 3.72 5.11 -9.39
N LYS A 87 4.62 4.34 -8.78
CA LYS A 87 4.29 3.33 -7.75
C LYS A 87 4.04 3.94 -6.36
N GLY A 88 4.13 5.27 -6.22
CA GLY A 88 3.93 5.95 -4.95
C GLY A 88 5.01 5.68 -3.91
N CYS A 89 6.24 5.38 -4.35
CA CYS A 89 7.39 5.17 -3.48
C CYS A 89 8.04 6.49 -3.03
N VAL A 90 7.84 7.55 -3.80
CA VAL A 90 8.35 8.91 -3.55
C VAL A 90 7.24 9.78 -2.97
N ARG A 91 7.58 10.65 -2.04
CA ARG A 91 6.64 11.64 -1.48
C ARG A 91 6.36 12.73 -2.52
N ALA A 92 5.10 13.17 -2.61
CA ALA A 92 4.67 14.19 -3.56
C ALA A 92 5.45 15.51 -3.40
N GLU A 93 5.83 15.86 -2.16
CA GLU A 93 6.59 17.08 -1.86
C GLU A 93 8.05 17.04 -2.37
N LYS A 94 8.54 15.87 -2.79
CA LYS A 94 9.89 15.69 -3.34
C LYS A 94 9.91 15.66 -4.87
N ILE A 95 8.78 15.88 -5.51
CA ILE A 95 8.64 15.89 -6.96
C ILE A 95 8.76 17.35 -7.42
N ASP A 96 9.85 17.69 -8.08
CA ASP A 96 10.11 19.06 -8.53
C ASP A 96 9.12 19.49 -9.62
N ASP A 97 8.88 18.64 -10.62
CA ASP A 97 7.91 18.90 -11.69
C ASP A 97 6.96 17.71 -11.90
N PRO A 98 5.73 17.78 -11.37
CA PRO A 98 4.73 16.72 -11.55
C PRO A 98 4.26 16.57 -13.00
N THR A 99 4.40 17.61 -13.84
CA THR A 99 3.88 17.58 -15.23
C THR A 99 4.67 16.62 -16.11
N TYR A 100 5.95 16.41 -15.82
CA TYR A 100 6.80 15.44 -16.51
C TYR A 100 6.24 14.01 -16.47
N TYR A 101 5.54 13.63 -15.39
CA TYR A 101 5.00 12.29 -15.20
C TYR A 101 3.65 12.08 -15.90
N ILE A 102 2.97 13.15 -16.34
CA ILE A 102 1.63 13.08 -16.93
C ILE A 102 1.65 12.25 -18.21
N GLU A 103 2.61 12.45 -19.08
CA GLU A 103 2.75 11.70 -20.34
C GLU A 103 2.88 10.20 -20.08
N HIS A 104 3.69 9.81 -19.10
CA HIS A 104 3.87 8.42 -18.69
C HIS A 104 2.62 7.81 -18.07
N ILE A 105 1.83 8.59 -17.32
CA ILE A 105 0.54 8.15 -16.78
C ILE A 105 -0.45 7.93 -17.92
N LEU A 106 -0.52 8.86 -18.87
CA LEU A 106 -1.42 8.78 -20.00
C LEU A 106 -1.11 7.60 -20.92
N SER A 107 0.16 7.29 -21.12
CA SER A 107 0.60 6.15 -21.94
C SER A 107 0.25 4.79 -21.30
N LYS A 108 0.27 4.71 -19.97
CA LYS A 108 -0.06 3.48 -19.20
C LYS A 108 -1.55 3.33 -18.92
N SER A 109 -2.34 4.39 -19.00
CA SER A 109 -3.75 4.40 -18.63
C SER A 109 -4.67 4.42 -19.86
N ASN A 110 -5.82 3.75 -19.74
CA ASN A 110 -6.83 3.81 -20.79
C ASN A 110 -7.48 5.20 -20.79
N ILE A 111 -7.35 5.94 -21.90
CA ILE A 111 -7.89 7.29 -22.11
C ILE A 111 -9.38 7.38 -21.76
N PHE A 112 -10.14 6.31 -21.99
CA PHE A 112 -11.55 6.24 -21.63
C PHE A 112 -11.79 6.38 -20.12
N PHE A 113 -10.95 5.76 -19.29
CA PHE A 113 -11.02 5.87 -17.84
C PHE A 113 -10.73 7.29 -17.35
N ILE A 114 -9.74 7.94 -17.94
CA ILE A 114 -9.37 9.32 -17.60
C ILE A 114 -10.50 10.29 -17.93
N LYS A 115 -11.07 10.19 -19.13
CA LYS A 115 -12.24 10.99 -19.54
C LYS A 115 -13.41 10.81 -18.59
N LYS A 116 -13.69 9.56 -18.16
CA LYS A 116 -14.76 9.26 -17.20
C LYS A 116 -14.50 9.88 -15.82
N LEU A 117 -13.27 9.84 -15.32
CA LEU A 117 -12.90 10.46 -14.04
C LEU A 117 -13.02 11.99 -14.06
N ILE A 118 -12.57 12.64 -15.15
CA ILE A 118 -12.68 14.09 -15.34
C ILE A 118 -14.17 14.49 -15.35
N SER A 119 -14.99 13.81 -16.13
CA SER A 119 -16.44 14.13 -16.23
C SER A 119 -17.20 13.87 -14.91
N GLN A 120 -16.74 12.96 -14.07
CA GLN A 120 -17.31 12.76 -12.72
C GLN A 120 -16.91 13.87 -11.74
N LYS A 121 -15.69 14.37 -11.87
CA LYS A 121 -15.19 15.47 -11.01
C LYS A 121 -15.90 16.78 -11.34
N GLU A 122 -16.11 17.06 -12.62
CA GLU A 122 -16.88 18.24 -13.06
C GLU A 122 -18.32 18.21 -12.57
N ARG A 123 -18.99 17.06 -12.65
CA ARG A 123 -20.36 16.90 -12.10
C ARG A 123 -20.43 17.12 -10.59
N LYS A 124 -19.43 16.68 -9.82
CA LYS A 124 -19.39 16.90 -8.36
C LYS A 124 -19.12 18.36 -8.03
N SER A 125 -18.26 19.05 -8.76
CA SER A 125 -17.99 20.48 -8.54
C SER A 125 -19.22 21.34 -8.84
N LEU A 126 -19.99 21.02 -9.87
CA LEU A 126 -21.25 21.70 -10.19
C LEU A 126 -22.32 21.47 -9.13
N GLN A 127 -22.42 20.29 -8.53
CA GLN A 127 -23.36 20.02 -7.43
C GLN A 127 -23.03 20.79 -6.14
N THR A 128 -21.74 21.08 -5.91
CA THR A 128 -21.32 21.84 -4.70
C THR A 128 -21.53 23.35 -4.84
N ILE A 129 -21.76 23.85 -6.06
CA ILE A 129 -22.04 25.30 -6.32
C ILE A 129 -23.53 25.62 -6.17
N TRP A 130 -24.40 24.61 -6.23
CA TRP A 130 -25.87 24.79 -6.16
C TRP A 130 -26.52 24.33 -4.83
N CYS A 131 -25.72 24.03 -3.81
CA CYS A 131 -26.11 23.88 -2.41
C CYS A 131 -25.48 25.00 -1.57
#